data_c3c575730c329cb5d8c05382eeb99250
#
_entry.id   c3c575730c329cb5d8c05382eeb99250
#
_cell.length_a   1.000
_cell.length_b   1.000
_cell.length_c   1.000
_cell.angle_alpha   90.00
_cell.angle_beta   90.00
_cell.angle_gamma   90.00
#
_symmetry.space_group_name_H-M   'P 1'
#
loop_
_entity.id
_entity.type
_entity.pdbx_description
1 polymer ?
#
loop_
_entity_poly.entity_id
_entity_poly.type
_entity_poly.pdbx_seq_one_letter_code
_entity_poly.pdbx_strand_id
1 'polypeptide(L)'
;NDQPTYAGRTWNGKRIEGLLLNSRMVQATFDDLNPQTRDRWAYPDTKMWDADRNLNEFLAAMPQWRRSGILAITRNLQGGRPQGYSKEQPWHNSAFTESGTLRPEYLTRLERIITKADELGMVIILGYFYFGQDQRLADEEAVTTATDTATNWLLEREFRNVLVELNNECNVKAYDHDILKPSRIHELIDRVRNTEKSGRRLLVGTSYGGGSVPRENVVRSSDFL
;
A
#
# COMPACT_ATOMS: atom_id res chain seq x y z
N ASN A 1 -17.50 -12.24 7.52
CA ASN A 1 -17.87 -12.76 8.85
C ASN A 1 -18.23 -11.58 9.73
N ASP A 2 -19.48 -11.54 10.22
CA ASP A 2 -20.02 -10.43 11.03
C ASP A 2 -19.52 -10.47 12.50
N GLN A 3 -18.39 -11.08 12.75
CA GLN A 3 -17.78 -11.16 14.06
C GLN A 3 -16.53 -10.27 14.14
N PRO A 4 -16.34 -9.53 15.25
CA PRO A 4 -15.14 -8.73 15.42
C PRO A 4 -13.90 -9.63 15.48
N THR A 5 -12.76 -9.11 15.01
CA THR A 5 -11.48 -9.77 15.23
C THR A 5 -11.22 -9.93 16.73
N TYR A 6 -10.59 -11.02 17.13
CA TYR A 6 -10.28 -11.31 18.56
C TYR A 6 -11.48 -11.21 19.51
N ALA A 7 -12.67 -11.68 19.09
CA ALA A 7 -13.90 -11.62 19.87
C ALA A 7 -13.68 -12.08 21.32
N GLY A 8 -14.05 -11.26 22.29
CA GLY A 8 -13.92 -11.51 23.72
C GLY A 8 -12.50 -11.53 24.28
N ARG A 9 -11.46 -11.21 23.48
CA ARG A 9 -10.07 -11.26 23.95
C ARG A 9 -9.59 -9.97 24.60
N THR A 10 -8.75 -10.16 25.60
CA THR A 10 -7.99 -9.10 26.27
C THR A 10 -6.50 -9.43 26.30
N TRP A 11 -5.65 -8.40 26.35
CA TRP A 11 -4.21 -8.51 26.58
C TRP A 11 -3.78 -7.51 27.64
N ASN A 12 -3.09 -7.96 28.68
CA ASN A 12 -2.73 -7.15 29.84
C ASN A 12 -3.91 -6.31 30.38
N GLY A 13 -5.09 -6.93 30.53
CA GLY A 13 -6.31 -6.27 31.01
C GLY A 13 -6.97 -5.30 30.02
N LYS A 14 -6.42 -5.10 28.84
CA LYS A 14 -6.97 -4.23 27.79
C LYS A 14 -7.71 -5.05 26.74
N ARG A 15 -8.89 -4.57 26.33
CA ARG A 15 -9.66 -5.19 25.25
C ARG A 15 -8.89 -5.05 23.92
N ILE A 16 -8.71 -6.15 23.22
CA ILE A 16 -8.09 -6.22 21.88
C ILE A 16 -9.11 -6.62 20.80
N GLU A 17 -10.34 -6.87 21.17
CA GLU A 17 -11.45 -7.15 20.25
C GLU A 17 -11.66 -5.99 19.27
N GLY A 18 -11.82 -6.31 18.01
CA GLY A 18 -12.01 -5.33 16.94
C GLY A 18 -10.70 -4.77 16.36
N LEU A 19 -9.54 -5.05 16.96
CA LEU A 19 -8.27 -4.57 16.41
C LEU A 19 -7.87 -5.34 15.16
N LEU A 20 -7.37 -4.63 14.15
CA LEU A 20 -6.73 -5.19 12.97
C LEU A 20 -5.21 -5.18 13.17
N LEU A 21 -4.67 -6.23 13.81
CA LEU A 21 -3.21 -6.36 13.96
C LEU A 21 -2.56 -6.51 12.59
N ASN A 22 -1.75 -5.53 12.23
CA ASN A 22 -1.09 -5.49 10.93
C ASN A 22 0.42 -5.31 11.06
N SER A 23 1.10 -5.61 9.97
CA SER A 23 2.53 -5.37 9.82
C SER A 23 2.82 -4.76 8.45
N ARG A 24 3.77 -3.84 8.41
CA ARG A 24 4.25 -3.28 7.14
C ARG A 24 5.27 -4.21 6.52
N MET A 25 4.84 -4.91 5.49
CA MET A 25 5.65 -5.86 4.71
C MET A 25 5.83 -5.28 3.30
N VAL A 26 6.88 -4.50 3.09
CA VAL A 26 6.90 -3.58 1.96
C VAL A 26 7.44 -4.13 0.64
N GLN A 27 8.16 -5.25 0.62
CA GLN A 27 9.08 -5.47 -0.51
C GLN A 27 8.74 -6.62 -1.48
N ALA A 28 7.66 -7.34 -1.32
CA ALA A 28 7.35 -8.48 -2.19
C ALA A 28 6.99 -8.10 -3.64
N THR A 29 6.56 -6.87 -3.87
CA THR A 29 6.32 -6.32 -5.22
C THR A 29 7.47 -5.44 -5.71
N PHE A 30 8.51 -5.27 -4.88
CA PHE A 30 9.65 -4.42 -5.21
C PHE A 30 10.30 -4.87 -6.52
N ASP A 31 10.57 -3.89 -7.38
CA ASP A 31 11.43 -4.04 -8.54
C ASP A 31 12.06 -2.69 -8.84
N ASP A 32 13.39 -2.64 -8.92
CA ASP A 32 14.09 -1.40 -9.18
C ASP A 32 14.27 -1.21 -10.68
N LEU A 33 13.57 -0.25 -11.23
CA LEU A 33 13.64 0.12 -12.65
C LEU A 33 14.86 0.99 -12.97
N ASN A 34 15.62 1.43 -11.97
CA ASN A 34 16.86 2.17 -12.18
C ASN A 34 18.05 1.21 -12.32
N PRO A 35 18.65 1.09 -13.52
CA PRO A 35 19.77 0.19 -13.75
C PRO A 35 21.02 0.53 -12.91
N GLN A 36 21.16 1.77 -12.44
CA GLN A 36 22.30 2.20 -11.61
C GLN A 36 22.19 1.74 -10.15
N THR A 37 21.00 1.37 -9.71
CA THR A 37 20.76 0.96 -8.31
C THR A 37 20.31 -0.48 -8.17
N ARG A 38 19.85 -1.12 -9.24
CA ARG A 38 19.31 -2.50 -9.24
C ARG A 38 20.25 -3.52 -8.60
N ASP A 39 21.55 -3.43 -8.88
CA ASP A 39 22.55 -4.38 -8.36
C ASP A 39 22.69 -4.33 -6.83
N ARG A 40 22.24 -3.25 -6.18
CA ARG A 40 22.21 -3.15 -4.71
C ARG A 40 21.32 -4.19 -4.05
N TRP A 41 20.35 -4.70 -4.79
CA TRP A 41 19.33 -5.66 -4.30
C TRP A 41 19.67 -7.11 -4.69
N ALA A 42 20.83 -7.35 -5.31
CA ALA A 42 21.24 -8.65 -5.76
C ALA A 42 21.27 -9.67 -4.60
N TYR A 43 20.73 -10.85 -4.85
CA TYR A 43 20.83 -11.98 -3.93
C TYR A 43 22.30 -12.41 -3.76
N PRO A 44 22.75 -12.72 -2.53
CA PRO A 44 24.15 -13.05 -2.28
C PRO A 44 24.67 -14.28 -3.03
N ASP A 45 23.80 -15.24 -3.31
CA ASP A 45 24.12 -16.50 -3.97
C ASP A 45 24.20 -16.38 -5.51
N THR A 46 23.23 -15.67 -6.12
CA THR A 46 23.17 -15.51 -7.59
C THR A 46 23.86 -14.25 -8.11
N LYS A 47 24.16 -13.30 -7.22
CA LYS A 47 24.66 -11.95 -7.56
C LYS A 47 23.73 -11.16 -8.49
N MET A 48 22.46 -11.53 -8.56
CA MET A 48 21.42 -10.86 -9.35
C MET A 48 20.19 -10.60 -8.50
N TRP A 49 19.50 -9.50 -8.79
CA TRP A 49 18.16 -9.26 -8.25
C TRP A 49 17.14 -10.15 -8.99
N ASP A 50 16.24 -10.76 -8.22
CA ASP A 50 15.15 -11.60 -8.74
C ASP A 50 13.85 -11.24 -8.03
N ALA A 51 12.98 -10.50 -8.73
CA ALA A 51 11.70 -10.04 -8.19
C ALA A 51 10.72 -11.19 -7.94
N ASP A 52 10.76 -12.25 -8.76
CA ASP A 52 9.88 -13.41 -8.59
C ASP A 52 10.33 -14.28 -7.42
N ARG A 53 11.62 -14.45 -7.23
CA ARG A 53 12.17 -15.10 -6.03
C ARG A 53 11.76 -14.34 -4.76
N ASN A 54 11.91 -13.02 -4.73
CA ASN A 54 11.47 -12.18 -3.61
C ASN A 54 9.98 -12.36 -3.32
N LEU A 55 9.14 -12.38 -4.34
CA LEU A 55 7.71 -12.65 -4.19
C LEU A 55 7.46 -14.06 -3.64
N ASN A 56 8.11 -15.09 -4.17
CA ASN A 56 7.88 -16.48 -3.75
C ASN A 56 8.30 -16.70 -2.28
N GLU A 57 9.40 -16.12 -1.85
CA GLU A 57 9.85 -16.15 -0.44
C GLU A 57 8.84 -15.46 0.47
N PHE A 58 8.28 -14.32 0.04
CA PHE A 58 7.23 -13.62 0.79
C PHE A 58 5.96 -14.45 0.92
N LEU A 59 5.46 -15.02 -0.18
CA LEU A 59 4.26 -15.86 -0.19
C LEU A 59 4.42 -17.08 0.71
N ALA A 60 5.61 -17.69 0.72
CA ALA A 60 5.93 -18.82 1.57
C ALA A 60 5.93 -18.47 3.07
N ALA A 61 6.26 -17.23 3.43
CA ALA A 61 6.28 -16.77 4.82
C ALA A 61 4.89 -16.38 5.35
N MET A 62 3.94 -15.99 4.50
CA MET A 62 2.61 -15.49 4.90
C MET A 62 1.83 -16.43 5.84
N PRO A 63 1.81 -17.78 5.63
CA PRO A 63 1.13 -18.69 6.56
C PRO A 63 1.67 -18.60 7.98
N GLN A 64 2.99 -18.41 8.15
CA GLN A 64 3.59 -18.27 9.48
C GLN A 64 3.15 -16.95 10.14
N TRP A 65 3.12 -15.84 9.41
CA TRP A 65 2.65 -14.55 9.94
C TRP A 65 1.19 -14.64 10.39
N ARG A 66 0.35 -15.31 9.59
CA ARG A 66 -1.05 -15.54 9.96
C ARG A 66 -1.18 -16.35 11.26
N ARG A 67 -0.39 -17.42 11.42
CA ARG A 67 -0.36 -18.19 12.68
C ARG A 67 0.14 -17.38 13.87
N SER A 68 1.01 -16.41 13.65
CA SER A 68 1.50 -15.49 14.68
C SER A 68 0.50 -14.37 15.03
N GLY A 69 -0.70 -14.37 14.44
CA GLY A 69 -1.76 -13.41 14.76
C GLY A 69 -1.81 -12.18 13.87
N ILE A 70 -0.98 -12.06 12.84
CA ILE A 70 -1.07 -10.95 11.87
C ILE A 70 -2.30 -11.16 11.00
N LEU A 71 -3.18 -10.16 10.98
CA LEU A 71 -4.44 -10.17 10.23
C LEU A 71 -4.39 -9.29 8.99
N ALA A 72 -3.49 -8.32 8.94
CA ALA A 72 -3.32 -7.47 7.78
C ALA A 72 -1.84 -7.20 7.48
N ILE A 73 -1.57 -6.88 6.22
CA ILE A 73 -0.24 -6.54 5.74
C ILE A 73 -0.35 -5.26 4.91
N THR A 74 0.47 -4.25 5.24
CA THR A 74 0.58 -3.05 4.42
C THR A 74 1.49 -3.31 3.23
N ARG A 75 1.00 -2.99 2.03
CA ARG A 75 1.69 -3.11 0.74
C ARG A 75 1.57 -1.78 0.00
N ASN A 76 2.57 -1.40 -0.78
CA ASN A 76 2.53 -0.14 -1.51
C ASN A 76 2.72 -0.37 -3.01
N LEU A 77 1.99 0.40 -3.81
CA LEU A 77 2.18 0.51 -5.26
C LEU A 77 3.41 1.33 -5.61
N GLN A 78 3.77 2.31 -4.78
CA GLN A 78 5.03 3.05 -4.86
C GLN A 78 5.85 2.88 -3.60
N GLY A 79 7.16 2.99 -3.74
CA GLY A 79 8.08 3.13 -2.63
C GLY A 79 8.40 1.84 -1.92
N GLY A 80 8.51 1.96 -0.65
CA GLY A 80 9.24 1.04 0.16
C GLY A 80 10.72 1.40 0.15
N ARG A 81 11.26 1.54 1.33
CA ARG A 81 12.68 1.88 1.49
C ARG A 81 13.45 0.64 1.89
N PRO A 82 14.21 0.04 0.99
CA PRO A 82 15.10 -1.03 1.39
C PRO A 82 16.17 -0.56 2.39
N GLN A 83 16.50 0.74 2.39
CA GLN A 83 17.56 1.35 3.21
C GLN A 83 17.06 2.42 4.21
N GLY A 84 15.86 2.28 4.75
CA GLY A 84 15.34 3.15 5.80
C GLY A 84 14.90 4.55 5.33
N TYR A 85 14.93 5.54 6.23
CA TYR A 85 14.45 6.92 6.00
C TYR A 85 15.48 7.79 5.26
N SER A 86 15.96 7.37 4.09
CA SER A 86 16.83 8.17 3.24
C SER A 86 16.06 9.34 2.63
N LYS A 87 16.66 10.53 2.56
CA LYS A 87 16.11 11.67 1.80
C LYS A 87 16.19 11.40 0.30
N GLU A 88 17.23 10.71 -0.13
CA GLU A 88 17.46 10.35 -1.51
C GLU A 88 16.96 8.91 -1.75
N GLN A 89 16.12 8.76 -2.74
CA GLN A 89 15.60 7.47 -3.17
C GLN A 89 15.90 7.30 -4.66
N PRO A 90 17.17 6.98 -5.00
CA PRO A 90 17.59 6.87 -6.40
C PRO A 90 17.00 5.64 -7.11
N TRP A 91 16.57 4.64 -6.37
CA TRP A 91 15.84 3.50 -6.93
C TRP A 91 14.48 3.93 -7.46
N HIS A 92 14.00 3.22 -8.45
CA HIS A 92 12.69 3.47 -9.06
C HIS A 92 11.76 2.29 -8.77
N ASN A 93 11.02 2.35 -7.66
CA ASN A 93 10.03 1.35 -7.29
C ASN A 93 8.62 1.96 -7.36
N SER A 94 7.97 1.79 -8.50
CA SER A 94 6.64 2.31 -8.77
C SER A 94 5.85 1.34 -9.66
N ALA A 95 4.65 0.98 -9.22
CA ALA A 95 3.69 0.26 -10.05
C ALA A 95 3.12 1.13 -11.18
N PHE A 96 3.33 2.45 -11.10
CA PHE A 96 2.83 3.40 -12.09
C PHE A 96 3.90 3.78 -13.11
N THR A 97 3.47 4.02 -14.34
CA THR A 97 4.23 4.77 -15.33
C THR A 97 4.24 6.25 -14.97
N GLU A 98 5.00 7.04 -15.68
CA GLU A 98 5.05 8.49 -15.51
C GLU A 98 3.68 9.16 -15.70
N SER A 99 2.83 8.62 -16.57
CA SER A 99 1.46 9.10 -16.83
C SER A 99 0.40 8.53 -15.88
N GLY A 100 0.76 7.74 -14.87
CA GLY A 100 -0.17 7.17 -13.90
C GLY A 100 -0.84 5.86 -14.34
N THR A 101 -0.47 5.27 -15.49
CA THR A 101 -0.97 3.94 -15.84
C THR A 101 -0.23 2.84 -15.08
N LEU A 102 -0.86 1.68 -14.93
CA LEU A 102 -0.31 0.58 -14.13
C LEU A 102 0.64 -0.30 -14.95
N ARG A 103 1.73 -0.75 -14.32
CA ARG A 103 2.71 -1.69 -14.91
C ARG A 103 2.24 -3.14 -14.72
N PRO A 104 2.02 -3.90 -15.80
CA PRO A 104 1.46 -5.25 -15.71
C PRO A 104 2.26 -6.21 -14.83
N GLU A 105 3.59 -6.17 -14.91
CA GLU A 105 4.48 -7.07 -14.16
C GLU A 105 4.34 -6.85 -12.65
N TYR A 106 4.17 -5.60 -12.24
CA TYR A 106 3.97 -5.25 -10.85
C TYR A 106 2.61 -5.73 -10.35
N LEU A 107 1.56 -5.57 -11.17
CA LEU A 107 0.21 -6.03 -10.85
C LEU A 107 0.12 -7.55 -10.74
N THR A 108 0.80 -8.28 -11.62
CA THR A 108 0.84 -9.75 -11.57
C THR A 108 1.39 -10.23 -10.22
N ARG A 109 2.43 -9.59 -9.70
CA ARG A 109 2.98 -9.91 -8.38
C ARG A 109 2.02 -9.52 -7.25
N LEU A 110 1.40 -8.36 -7.33
CA LEU A 110 0.44 -7.88 -6.33
C LEU A 110 -0.81 -8.77 -6.27
N GLU A 111 -1.35 -9.18 -7.41
CA GLU A 111 -2.50 -10.08 -7.49
C GLU A 111 -2.24 -11.39 -6.75
N ARG A 112 -1.07 -11.99 -6.92
CA ARG A 112 -0.67 -13.21 -6.20
C ARG A 112 -0.63 -13.00 -4.67
N ILE A 113 -0.20 -11.82 -4.21
CA ILE A 113 -0.19 -11.49 -2.78
C ILE A 113 -1.61 -11.32 -2.24
N ILE A 114 -2.47 -10.58 -2.95
CA ILE A 114 -3.87 -10.33 -2.53
C ILE A 114 -4.63 -11.66 -2.47
N THR A 115 -4.49 -12.50 -3.49
CA THR A 115 -5.11 -13.83 -3.53
C THR A 115 -4.61 -14.71 -2.38
N LYS A 116 -3.31 -14.74 -2.13
CA LYS A 116 -2.74 -15.52 -1.00
C LYS A 116 -3.21 -15.00 0.35
N ALA A 117 -3.35 -13.70 0.49
CA ALA A 117 -3.90 -13.09 1.70
C ALA A 117 -5.36 -13.52 1.93
N ASP A 118 -6.17 -13.52 0.88
CA ASP A 118 -7.58 -13.96 0.93
C ASP A 118 -7.70 -15.43 1.38
N GLU A 119 -6.92 -16.33 0.78
CA GLU A 119 -6.84 -17.75 1.18
C GLU A 119 -6.51 -17.94 2.68
N LEU A 120 -5.73 -17.03 3.24
CA LEU A 120 -5.30 -17.07 4.64
C LEU A 120 -6.24 -16.29 5.58
N GLY A 121 -7.31 -15.68 5.07
CA GLY A 121 -8.19 -14.79 5.82
C GLY A 121 -7.46 -13.55 6.33
N MET A 122 -6.59 -12.98 5.51
CA MET A 122 -5.82 -11.76 5.77
C MET A 122 -6.28 -10.61 4.89
N VAL A 123 -6.10 -9.39 5.36
CA VAL A 123 -6.39 -8.14 4.65
C VAL A 123 -5.10 -7.51 4.12
N ILE A 124 -5.16 -6.93 2.94
CA ILE A 124 -4.10 -6.08 2.40
C ILE A 124 -4.50 -4.61 2.60
N ILE A 125 -3.66 -3.85 3.30
CA ILE A 125 -3.72 -2.39 3.33
C ILE A 125 -2.82 -1.91 2.20
N LEU A 126 -3.43 -1.49 1.08
CA LEU A 126 -2.71 -1.12 -0.13
C LEU A 126 -2.47 0.38 -0.18
N GLY A 127 -1.21 0.78 0.03
CA GLY A 127 -0.75 2.15 -0.16
C GLY A 127 -0.57 2.47 -1.65
N TYR A 128 -1.13 3.59 -2.12
CA TYR A 128 -0.94 3.99 -3.51
C TYR A 128 0.36 4.76 -3.69
N PHE A 129 0.56 5.83 -2.92
CA PHE A 129 1.69 6.73 -3.11
C PHE A 129 2.66 6.70 -1.92
N TYR A 130 3.92 6.97 -2.22
CA TYR A 130 4.97 7.05 -1.23
C TYR A 130 5.90 8.24 -1.53
N PHE A 131 6.20 9.02 -0.51
CA PHE A 131 7.15 10.14 -0.65
C PHE A 131 8.54 9.65 -1.10
N GLY A 132 9.17 10.39 -1.98
CA GLY A 132 10.42 10.01 -2.64
C GLY A 132 10.26 9.07 -3.83
N GLN A 133 9.00 8.71 -4.19
CA GLN A 133 8.64 8.00 -5.41
C GLN A 133 7.50 8.69 -6.17
N ASP A 134 6.75 9.60 -5.53
CA ASP A 134 5.70 10.38 -6.17
C ASP A 134 6.24 11.26 -7.30
N GLN A 135 7.52 11.68 -7.24
CA GLN A 135 8.24 12.38 -8.32
C GLN A 135 8.36 11.59 -9.62
N ARG A 136 8.03 10.30 -9.61
CA ARG A 136 7.98 9.45 -10.81
C ARG A 136 6.70 9.63 -11.63
N LEU A 137 5.74 10.38 -11.10
CA LEU A 137 4.54 10.84 -11.81
C LEU A 137 4.81 12.24 -12.38
N ALA A 138 4.39 12.48 -13.61
CA ALA A 138 4.73 13.72 -14.33
C ALA A 138 4.14 14.98 -13.69
N ASP A 139 2.89 14.87 -13.21
CA ASP A 139 2.10 15.97 -12.68
C ASP A 139 0.91 15.48 -11.83
N GLU A 140 0.06 16.41 -11.38
CA GLU A 140 -1.14 16.08 -10.60
C GLU A 140 -2.20 15.31 -11.41
N GLU A 141 -2.24 15.48 -12.73
CA GLU A 141 -3.12 14.69 -13.60
C GLU A 141 -2.68 13.22 -13.62
N ALA A 142 -1.38 12.98 -13.68
CA ALA A 142 -0.82 11.64 -13.57
C ALA A 142 -1.09 11.01 -12.19
N VAL A 143 -1.06 11.77 -11.09
CA VAL A 143 -1.46 11.30 -9.75
C VAL A 143 -2.93 10.93 -9.72
N THR A 144 -3.78 11.74 -10.31
CA THR A 144 -5.23 11.48 -10.42
C THR A 144 -5.49 10.23 -11.26
N THR A 145 -4.85 10.11 -12.41
CA THR A 145 -4.92 8.93 -13.29
C THR A 145 -4.45 7.67 -12.57
N ALA A 146 -3.35 7.75 -11.82
CA ALA A 146 -2.83 6.64 -11.02
C ALA A 146 -3.84 6.19 -9.95
N THR A 147 -4.52 7.14 -9.30
CA THR A 147 -5.58 6.85 -8.33
C THR A 147 -6.74 6.10 -8.99
N ASP A 148 -7.20 6.57 -10.15
CA ASP A 148 -8.31 5.95 -10.87
C ASP A 148 -7.96 4.56 -11.39
N THR A 149 -6.80 4.41 -12.02
CA THR A 149 -6.39 3.13 -12.60
C THR A 149 -6.20 2.06 -11.52
N ALA A 150 -5.62 2.40 -10.38
CA ALA A 150 -5.47 1.48 -9.27
C ALA A 150 -6.83 1.10 -8.65
N THR A 151 -7.72 2.08 -8.43
CA THR A 151 -9.04 1.86 -7.86
C THR A 151 -9.91 0.98 -8.78
N ASN A 152 -9.94 1.29 -10.08
CA ASN A 152 -10.68 0.52 -11.05
C ASN A 152 -10.15 -0.91 -11.18
N TRP A 153 -8.83 -1.10 -11.20
CA TRP A 153 -8.23 -2.43 -11.24
C TRP A 153 -8.64 -3.29 -10.04
N LEU A 154 -8.63 -2.74 -8.82
CA LEU A 154 -9.07 -3.46 -7.62
C LEU A 154 -10.55 -3.85 -7.68
N LEU A 155 -11.40 -2.95 -8.17
CA LEU A 155 -12.85 -3.19 -8.31
C LEU A 155 -13.13 -4.20 -9.41
N GLU A 156 -12.40 -4.16 -10.53
CA GLU A 156 -12.54 -5.09 -11.67
C GLU A 156 -12.13 -6.52 -11.34
N ARG A 157 -11.11 -6.66 -10.48
CA ARG A 157 -10.66 -7.97 -9.97
C ARG A 157 -11.53 -8.49 -8.82
N GLU A 158 -12.53 -7.72 -8.38
CA GLU A 158 -13.45 -8.08 -7.30
C GLU A 158 -12.79 -8.43 -5.96
N PHE A 159 -11.59 -7.93 -5.70
CA PHE A 159 -10.91 -8.15 -4.42
C PHE A 159 -11.72 -7.57 -3.26
N ARG A 160 -11.96 -8.38 -2.20
CA ARG A 160 -12.77 -8.01 -1.04
C ARG A 160 -11.95 -7.83 0.24
N ASN A 161 -10.71 -8.23 0.21
CA ASN A 161 -9.77 -8.20 1.33
C ASN A 161 -8.73 -7.07 1.21
N VAL A 162 -9.12 -5.93 0.60
CA VAL A 162 -8.24 -4.78 0.40
C VAL A 162 -8.85 -3.54 1.04
N LEU A 163 -8.03 -2.83 1.84
CA LEU A 163 -8.24 -1.45 2.30
C LEU A 163 -7.26 -0.55 1.55
N VAL A 164 -7.66 0.65 1.15
CA VAL A 164 -6.81 1.59 0.43
C VAL A 164 -6.24 2.65 1.36
N GLU A 165 -4.92 2.73 1.47
CA GLU A 165 -4.19 3.85 2.05
C GLU A 165 -3.68 4.74 0.92
N LEU A 166 -4.26 5.94 0.72
CA LEU A 166 -3.89 6.80 -0.43
C LEU A 166 -2.39 7.05 -0.47
N ASN A 167 -1.83 7.45 0.65
CA ASN A 167 -0.39 7.63 0.76
C ASN A 167 0.12 7.46 2.18
N ASN A 168 1.34 7.03 2.30
CA ASN A 168 2.00 6.87 3.58
C ASN A 168 2.38 8.23 4.17
N GLU A 169 1.87 8.53 5.39
CA GLU A 169 2.21 9.74 6.15
C GLU A 169 2.08 11.02 5.30
N CYS A 170 0.86 11.36 4.88
CA CYS A 170 0.57 12.46 3.97
C CYS A 170 1.16 13.82 4.41
N ASN A 171 1.48 13.99 5.70
CA ASN A 171 2.07 15.20 6.27
C ASN A 171 3.61 15.25 6.20
N VAL A 172 4.26 14.26 5.62
CA VAL A 172 5.71 14.30 5.37
C VAL A 172 6.00 15.33 4.27
N LYS A 173 6.98 16.20 4.54
CA LYS A 173 7.34 17.31 3.62
C LYS A 173 7.99 16.87 2.31
N ALA A 174 8.33 15.58 2.17
CA ALA A 174 9.01 15.03 1.02
C ALA A 174 8.09 14.65 -0.15
N TYR A 175 6.77 14.90 -0.05
CA TYR A 175 5.87 14.82 -1.19
C TYR A 175 6.04 16.05 -2.09
N ASP A 176 6.24 15.86 -3.38
CA ASP A 176 6.35 16.95 -4.34
C ASP A 176 4.97 17.44 -4.77
N HIS A 177 4.04 16.52 -5.09
CA HIS A 177 2.70 16.88 -5.53
C HIS A 177 1.81 17.40 -4.38
N ASP A 178 1.26 18.60 -4.53
CA ASP A 178 0.44 19.23 -3.49
C ASP A 178 -0.86 18.47 -3.20
N ILE A 179 -1.41 17.76 -4.19
CA ILE A 179 -2.61 16.94 -4.03
C ILE A 179 -2.40 15.76 -3.06
N LEU A 180 -1.16 15.35 -2.79
CA LEU A 180 -0.80 14.31 -1.82
C LEU A 180 -0.60 14.83 -0.39
N LYS A 181 -0.68 16.16 -0.17
CA LYS A 181 -0.45 16.79 1.13
C LYS A 181 -1.75 16.94 1.94
N PRO A 182 -1.67 17.15 3.28
CA PRO A 182 -2.85 17.18 4.16
C PRO A 182 -3.92 18.20 3.79
N SER A 183 -3.56 19.26 3.06
CA SER A 183 -4.52 20.26 2.60
C SER A 183 -5.46 19.74 1.52
N ARG A 184 -5.01 18.78 0.71
CA ARG A 184 -5.70 18.36 -0.51
C ARG A 184 -5.90 16.87 -0.67
N ILE A 185 -5.23 16.02 0.10
CA ILE A 185 -5.34 14.53 -0.03
C ILE A 185 -6.79 14.03 0.06
N HIS A 186 -7.67 14.75 0.74
CA HIS A 186 -9.09 14.44 0.81
C HIS A 186 -9.77 14.41 -0.58
N GLU A 187 -9.28 15.19 -1.55
CA GLU A 187 -9.79 15.19 -2.93
C GLU A 187 -9.62 13.80 -3.58
N LEU A 188 -8.47 13.15 -3.35
CA LEU A 188 -8.20 11.79 -3.84
C LEU A 188 -8.93 10.73 -3.00
N ILE A 189 -9.06 10.93 -1.69
CA ILE A 189 -9.85 10.03 -0.82
C ILE A 189 -11.31 10.02 -1.29
N ASP A 190 -11.91 11.19 -1.50
CA ASP A 190 -13.28 11.32 -1.99
C ASP A 190 -13.43 10.68 -3.38
N ARG A 191 -12.42 10.82 -4.24
CA ARG A 191 -12.41 10.21 -5.57
C ARG A 191 -12.49 8.67 -5.49
N VAL A 192 -11.67 8.05 -4.68
CA VAL A 192 -11.71 6.58 -4.45
C VAL A 192 -13.04 6.18 -3.82
N ARG A 193 -13.48 6.90 -2.80
CA ARG A 193 -14.72 6.63 -2.05
C ARG A 193 -15.96 6.69 -2.93
N ASN A 194 -15.98 7.60 -3.91
CA ASN A 194 -17.08 7.78 -4.85
C ASN A 194 -16.98 6.90 -6.10
N THR A 195 -15.90 6.14 -6.26
CA THR A 195 -15.76 5.17 -7.36
C THR A 195 -16.43 3.87 -6.94
N GLU A 196 -17.49 3.49 -7.69
CA GLU A 196 -18.28 2.31 -7.41
C GLU A 196 -18.36 1.41 -8.65
N LYS A 197 -18.34 0.09 -8.43
CA LYS A 197 -18.59 -0.91 -9.46
C LYS A 197 -19.44 -2.05 -8.89
N SER A 198 -20.54 -2.36 -9.56
CA SER A 198 -21.49 -3.43 -9.16
C SER A 198 -21.99 -3.28 -7.71
N GLY A 199 -22.31 -2.07 -7.29
CA GLY A 199 -22.79 -1.75 -5.93
C GLY A 199 -21.71 -1.84 -4.84
N ARG A 200 -20.43 -1.83 -5.22
CA ARG A 200 -19.30 -1.94 -4.30
C ARG A 200 -18.30 -0.82 -4.50
N ARG A 201 -17.84 -0.24 -3.42
CA ARG A 201 -16.71 0.69 -3.33
C ARG A 201 -15.59 0.12 -2.44
N LEU A 202 -14.43 0.75 -2.48
CA LEU A 202 -13.34 0.45 -1.58
C LEU A 202 -13.44 1.30 -0.29
N LEU A 203 -12.97 0.74 0.83
CA LEU A 203 -12.71 1.52 2.04
C LEU A 203 -11.37 2.20 1.91
N VAL A 204 -11.33 3.50 2.15
CA VAL A 204 -10.16 4.33 1.87
C VAL A 204 -9.86 5.31 3.00
N GLY A 205 -8.58 5.53 3.22
CA GLY A 205 -8.04 6.52 4.14
C GLY A 205 -6.61 6.90 3.77
N THR A 206 -5.91 7.52 4.69
CA THR A 206 -4.48 7.84 4.60
C THR A 206 -3.86 7.76 5.98
N SER A 207 -2.54 7.83 6.10
CA SER A 207 -1.88 7.90 7.39
C SER A 207 -1.17 9.24 7.61
N TYR A 208 -0.87 9.51 8.87
CA TYR A 208 -0.08 10.64 9.33
C TYR A 208 1.15 10.15 10.07
N GLY A 209 2.25 10.88 9.97
CA GLY A 209 3.44 10.65 10.77
C GLY A 209 3.15 10.76 12.27
N GLY A 210 3.85 9.96 13.06
CA GLY A 210 3.60 9.83 14.50
C GLY A 210 3.58 11.17 15.24
N GLY A 211 2.64 11.31 16.19
CA GLY A 211 2.44 12.52 16.97
C GLY A 211 1.68 13.65 16.27
N SER A 212 1.26 13.46 15.03
CA SER A 212 0.47 14.45 14.28
C SER A 212 -1.02 14.18 14.42
N VAL A 213 -1.81 15.25 14.44
CA VAL A 213 -3.27 15.19 14.44
C VAL A 213 -3.77 15.37 13.00
N PRO A 214 -4.60 14.46 12.49
CA PRO A 214 -5.20 14.58 11.17
C PRO A 214 -6.06 15.85 11.04
N ARG A 215 -6.05 16.46 9.84
CA ARG A 215 -6.91 17.60 9.56
C ARG A 215 -8.37 17.17 9.41
N GLU A 216 -9.31 18.08 9.74
CA GLU A 216 -10.74 17.81 9.72
C GLU A 216 -11.23 17.35 8.33
N ASN A 217 -10.77 17.97 7.24
CA ASN A 217 -11.11 17.55 5.88
C ASN A 217 -10.73 16.10 5.59
N VAL A 218 -9.56 15.66 6.06
CA VAL A 218 -9.10 14.29 5.89
C VAL A 218 -9.93 13.32 6.73
N VAL A 219 -10.22 13.68 7.99
CA VAL A 219 -11.06 12.85 8.89
C VAL A 219 -12.45 12.63 8.29
N ARG A 220 -13.07 13.67 7.74
CA ARG A 220 -14.42 13.58 7.15
C ARG A 220 -14.50 12.73 5.90
N SER A 221 -13.46 12.73 5.09
CA SER A 221 -13.41 11.97 3.83
C SER A 221 -13.02 10.50 4.05
N SER A 222 -12.26 10.19 5.11
CA SER A 222 -11.69 8.87 5.35
C SER A 222 -12.68 7.88 5.98
N ASP A 223 -12.64 6.63 5.57
CA ASP A 223 -13.31 5.51 6.24
C ASP A 223 -12.51 5.02 7.46
N PHE A 224 -11.18 5.22 7.45
CA PHE A 224 -10.24 4.91 8.53
C PHE A 224 -9.00 5.81 8.46
N LEU A 225 -8.23 5.87 9.53
CA LEU A 225 -6.96 6.61 9.64
C LEU A 225 -5.91 5.77 10.35
#